data_05bbc42a3325399112d7cba6f2492960
#
_entry.id   05bbc42a3325399112d7cba6f2492960
#
_cell.length_a   1.000
_cell.length_b   1.000
_cell.length_c   1.000
_cell.angle_alpha   90.00
_cell.angle_beta   90.00
_cell.angle_gamma   90.00
#
_symmetry.space_group_name_H-M   'P 1'
#
loop_
_entity.id
_entity.type
_entity.pdbx_description
1 polymer ?
#
loop_
_entity_poly.entity_id
_entity_poly.type
_entity_poly.pdbx_seq_one_letter_code
_entity_poly.pdbx_strand_id
1 'polypeptide(L)'
;MIYPTQFDVIVVGGGHAGTEAALAAARMGRATLLLSHNIETLGQMSCNPSIGGIGKGHLVREVDALGGAMALATDMGGIQFRTLNSSKGPAVRATRAQADRVRYKAAIRHMLENQDNLMLFQQAV
;
A
#
# COMPACT_ATOMS: atom_id res chain seq x y z
N MET A 1 -4.75 -31.56 -3.21
CA MET A 1 -6.04 -30.87 -3.38
C MET A 1 -5.82 -29.59 -4.19
N ILE A 2 -6.64 -29.37 -5.18
CA ILE A 2 -6.59 -28.14 -5.99
C ILE A 2 -7.63 -27.16 -5.43
N TYR A 3 -7.24 -25.91 -5.24
CA TYR A 3 -8.17 -24.88 -4.81
C TYR A 3 -9.23 -24.65 -5.90
N PRO A 4 -10.53 -24.61 -5.54
CA PRO A 4 -11.61 -24.62 -6.54
C PRO A 4 -11.71 -23.34 -7.37
N THR A 5 -11.19 -22.22 -6.88
CA THR A 5 -11.19 -20.94 -7.59
C THR A 5 -9.83 -20.73 -8.26
N GLN A 6 -9.85 -20.30 -9.53
CA GLN A 6 -8.64 -19.91 -10.25
C GLN A 6 -8.46 -18.40 -10.20
N PHE A 7 -7.23 -17.97 -10.08
CA PHE A 7 -6.86 -16.56 -10.08
C PHE A 7 -5.88 -16.25 -11.21
N ASP A 8 -5.99 -15.06 -11.78
CA ASP A 8 -5.05 -14.57 -12.80
C ASP A 8 -3.74 -14.13 -12.14
N VAL A 9 -3.84 -13.56 -10.94
CA VAL A 9 -2.69 -13.03 -10.18
C VAL A 9 -2.79 -13.47 -8.73
N ILE A 10 -1.70 -13.98 -8.20
CA ILE A 10 -1.57 -14.30 -6.78
C ILE A 10 -0.42 -13.46 -6.22
N VAL A 11 -0.73 -12.65 -5.22
CA VAL A 11 0.26 -11.82 -4.51
C VAL A 11 0.49 -12.41 -3.13
N VAL A 12 1.73 -12.65 -2.79
CA VAL A 12 2.13 -13.20 -1.49
C VAL A 12 2.77 -12.12 -0.65
N GLY A 13 2.17 -11.84 0.49
CA GLY A 13 2.64 -10.82 1.43
C GLY A 13 1.82 -9.54 1.39
N GLY A 14 1.34 -9.12 2.56
CA GLY A 14 0.46 -7.96 2.74
C GLY A 14 1.17 -6.68 3.17
N GLY A 15 2.44 -6.51 2.85
CA GLY A 15 3.17 -5.26 3.05
C GLY A 15 2.79 -4.20 2.01
N HIS A 16 3.51 -3.07 2.01
CA HIS A 16 3.20 -1.96 1.08
C HIS A 16 3.27 -2.40 -0.39
N ALA A 17 4.30 -3.14 -0.77
CA ALA A 17 4.46 -3.61 -2.14
C ALA A 17 3.35 -4.59 -2.53
N GLY A 18 3.01 -5.52 -1.64
CA GLY A 18 1.97 -6.51 -1.90
C GLY A 18 0.58 -5.90 -2.00
N THR A 19 0.24 -4.98 -1.12
CA THR A 19 -1.06 -4.30 -1.19
C THR A 19 -1.21 -3.47 -2.46
N GLU A 20 -0.17 -2.74 -2.86
CA GLU A 20 -0.18 -1.97 -4.10
C GLU A 20 -0.28 -2.87 -5.34
N ALA A 21 0.47 -3.97 -5.36
CA ALA A 21 0.44 -4.92 -6.47
C ALA A 21 -0.94 -5.59 -6.61
N ALA A 22 -1.52 -6.02 -5.51
CA ALA A 22 -2.84 -6.66 -5.50
C ALA A 22 -3.95 -5.70 -5.97
N LEU A 23 -3.93 -4.47 -5.46
CA LEU A 23 -4.89 -3.44 -5.87
C LEU A 23 -4.73 -3.08 -7.35
N ALA A 24 -3.50 -2.97 -7.84
CA ALA A 24 -3.24 -2.66 -9.24
C ALA A 24 -3.78 -3.75 -10.17
N ALA A 25 -3.49 -5.02 -9.89
CA ALA A 25 -3.99 -6.14 -10.68
C ALA A 25 -5.51 -6.21 -10.69
N ALA A 26 -6.13 -6.03 -9.52
CA ALA A 26 -7.59 -6.04 -9.38
C ALA A 26 -8.26 -4.87 -10.11
N ARG A 27 -7.67 -3.66 -10.05
CA ARG A 27 -8.16 -2.50 -10.82
C ARG A 27 -8.13 -2.74 -12.33
N MET A 28 -7.17 -3.52 -12.80
CA MET A 28 -7.07 -3.91 -14.21
C MET A 28 -8.09 -4.98 -14.62
N GLY A 29 -8.96 -5.40 -13.71
CA GLY A 29 -9.98 -6.40 -13.98
C GLY A 29 -9.51 -7.85 -13.86
N ARG A 30 -8.33 -8.09 -13.26
CA ARG A 30 -7.79 -9.44 -13.08
C ARG A 30 -8.28 -10.05 -11.78
N ALA A 31 -8.72 -11.30 -11.83
CA ALA A 31 -9.06 -12.06 -10.63
C ALA A 31 -7.80 -12.24 -9.78
N THR A 32 -7.74 -11.58 -8.64
CA THR A 32 -6.53 -11.43 -7.84
C THR A 32 -6.73 -12.01 -6.44
N LEU A 33 -5.74 -12.76 -5.98
CA LEU A 33 -5.67 -13.27 -4.61
C LEU A 33 -4.49 -12.63 -3.89
N LEU A 34 -4.75 -12.05 -2.73
CA LEU A 34 -3.71 -11.59 -1.81
C LEU A 34 -3.62 -12.54 -0.62
N LEU A 35 -2.50 -13.23 -0.52
CA LEU A 35 -2.18 -14.12 0.58
C LEU A 35 -1.38 -13.39 1.65
N SER A 36 -1.81 -13.48 2.89
CA SER A 36 -1.07 -12.96 4.04
C SER A 36 -1.16 -13.94 5.19
N HIS A 37 -0.08 -14.07 5.95
CA HIS A 37 -0.12 -14.91 7.14
C HIS A 37 -1.03 -14.33 8.23
N ASN A 38 -1.33 -13.02 8.18
CA ASN A 38 -2.24 -12.38 9.11
C ASN A 38 -2.95 -11.18 8.43
N ILE A 39 -4.25 -11.28 8.25
CA ILE A 39 -5.06 -10.22 7.65
C ILE A 39 -5.05 -8.95 8.50
N GLU A 40 -4.95 -9.08 9.83
CA GLU A 40 -4.91 -7.93 10.73
C GLU A 40 -3.66 -7.05 10.55
N THR A 41 -2.61 -7.58 9.93
CA THR A 41 -1.37 -6.83 9.68
C THR A 41 -1.25 -6.25 8.27
N LEU A 42 -2.29 -6.37 7.44
CA LEU A 42 -2.30 -5.77 6.12
C LEU A 42 -2.10 -4.25 6.19
N GLY A 43 -1.16 -3.73 5.42
CA GLY A 43 -0.84 -2.31 5.41
C GLY A 43 -0.13 -1.79 6.66
N GLN A 44 0.37 -2.69 7.50
CA GLN A 44 1.07 -2.29 8.72
C GLN A 44 2.40 -1.61 8.40
N MET A 45 2.66 -0.47 9.05
CA MET A 45 3.95 0.21 9.01
C MET A 45 4.92 -0.44 10.00
N SER A 46 6.14 -0.75 9.54
CA SER A 46 7.09 -1.55 10.32
C SER A 46 7.73 -0.79 11.49
N CYS A 47 8.42 0.31 11.23
CA CYS A 47 9.21 0.99 12.25
C CYS A 47 8.71 2.39 12.59
N ASN A 48 8.88 3.33 11.67
CA ASN A 48 8.40 4.70 11.85
C ASN A 48 7.09 4.88 11.10
N PRO A 49 6.06 5.49 11.73
CA PRO A 49 4.79 5.73 11.06
C PRO A 49 4.91 6.90 10.08
N SER A 50 5.73 6.73 9.05
CA SER A 50 6.00 7.77 8.06
C SER A 50 6.04 7.20 6.64
N ILE A 51 5.53 7.98 5.71
CA ILE A 51 5.52 7.69 4.28
C ILE A 51 6.28 8.80 3.57
N GLY A 52 7.18 8.41 2.67
CA GLY A 52 7.98 9.34 1.90
C GLY A 52 9.41 9.47 2.41
N GLY A 53 10.08 10.51 1.98
CA GLY A 53 11.50 10.75 2.18
C GLY A 53 12.27 10.66 0.87
N ILE A 54 13.61 10.75 0.94
CA ILE A 54 14.48 10.69 -0.24
C ILE A 54 14.35 9.31 -0.89
N GLY A 55 14.12 9.24 -2.19
CA GLY A 55 13.87 8.02 -2.94
C GLY A 55 12.47 7.45 -2.71
N LYS A 56 12.08 7.18 -1.48
CA LYS A 56 10.76 6.63 -1.15
C LYS A 56 9.63 7.59 -1.55
N GLY A 57 9.78 8.88 -1.28
CA GLY A 57 8.77 9.86 -1.68
C GLY A 57 8.61 9.96 -3.20
N HIS A 58 9.68 9.82 -3.95
CA HIS A 58 9.65 9.80 -5.41
C HIS A 58 8.88 8.57 -5.92
N LEU A 59 9.15 7.39 -5.36
CA LEU A 59 8.44 6.16 -5.72
C LEU A 59 6.96 6.21 -5.36
N VAL A 60 6.61 6.76 -4.21
CA VAL A 60 5.21 6.91 -3.79
C VAL A 60 4.44 7.79 -4.77
N ARG A 61 5.04 8.88 -5.27
CA ARG A 61 4.42 9.75 -6.27
C ARG A 61 4.20 9.03 -7.60
N GLU A 62 5.14 8.21 -8.03
CA GLU A 62 4.99 7.41 -9.25
C GLU A 62 3.84 6.41 -9.13
N VAL A 63 3.77 5.71 -8.00
CA VAL A 63 2.69 4.77 -7.70
C VAL A 63 1.35 5.48 -7.61
N ASP A 64 1.29 6.65 -6.97
CA ASP A 64 0.08 7.47 -6.88
C ASP A 64 -0.42 7.89 -8.26
N ALA A 65 0.48 8.33 -9.14
CA ALA A 65 0.14 8.70 -10.51
C ALA A 65 -0.49 7.54 -11.30
N LEU A 66 -0.16 6.30 -10.95
CA LEU A 66 -0.74 5.07 -11.52
C LEU A 66 -2.01 4.60 -10.79
N GLY A 67 -2.54 5.39 -9.87
CA GLY A 67 -3.74 5.05 -9.11
C GLY A 67 -3.50 4.28 -7.83
N GLY A 68 -2.28 4.34 -7.27
CA GLY A 68 -1.90 3.61 -6.07
C GLY A 68 -2.61 4.09 -4.80
N ALA A 69 -2.57 3.26 -3.78
CA ALA A 69 -3.32 3.46 -2.53
C ALA A 69 -2.53 4.18 -1.44
N MET A 70 -1.19 4.08 -1.44
CA MET A 70 -0.37 4.59 -0.33
C MET A 70 -0.53 6.09 -0.08
N ALA A 71 -0.54 6.91 -1.14
CA ALA A 71 -0.70 8.35 -0.99
C ALA A 71 -2.09 8.71 -0.48
N LEU A 72 -3.14 8.08 -1.01
CA LEU A 72 -4.52 8.28 -0.55
C LEU A 72 -4.68 7.88 0.92
N ALA A 73 -4.16 6.71 1.29
CA ALA A 73 -4.21 6.24 2.68
C ALA A 73 -3.40 7.14 3.62
N THR A 74 -2.29 7.70 3.14
CA THR A 74 -1.49 8.67 3.89
C THR A 74 -2.26 9.97 4.12
N ASP A 75 -2.97 10.47 3.13
CA ASP A 75 -3.80 11.66 3.28
C ASP A 75 -4.92 11.45 4.30
N MET A 76 -5.51 10.25 4.32
CA MET A 76 -6.55 9.88 5.28
C MET A 76 -6.02 9.70 6.71
N GLY A 77 -4.78 9.21 6.86
CA GLY A 77 -4.15 8.91 8.14
C GLY A 77 -3.00 9.85 8.52
N GLY A 78 -2.73 10.89 7.73
CA GLY A 78 -1.60 11.79 7.96
C GLY A 78 -1.78 12.70 9.17
N ILE A 79 -0.74 12.78 9.99
CA ILE A 79 -0.70 13.68 11.16
C ILE A 79 0.16 14.90 10.86
N GLN A 80 1.28 14.70 10.18
CA GLN A 80 2.25 15.75 9.89
C GLN A 80 2.89 15.54 8.52
N PHE A 81 3.01 16.62 7.76
CA PHE A 81 3.66 16.63 6.46
C PHE A 81 4.90 17.54 6.52
N ARG A 82 5.99 17.08 5.92
CA ARG A 82 7.25 17.82 5.90
C ARG A 82 7.98 17.62 4.58
N THR A 83 8.52 18.71 4.03
CA THR A 83 9.44 18.66 2.90
C THR A 83 10.87 18.51 3.40
N LEU A 84 11.55 17.45 2.96
CA LEU A 84 12.95 17.18 3.29
C LEU A 84 13.86 17.84 2.26
N ASN A 85 15.04 18.28 2.70
CA ASN A 85 16.07 18.86 1.83
C ASN A 85 15.60 20.05 0.98
N SER A 86 14.67 20.86 1.50
CA SER A 86 14.16 22.04 0.77
C SER A 86 15.26 23.04 0.38
N SER A 87 16.35 23.08 1.16
CA SER A 87 17.52 23.92 0.93
C SER A 87 18.62 23.26 0.08
N LYS A 88 18.49 21.99 -0.29
CA LYS A 88 19.54 21.22 -0.96
C LYS A 88 19.40 21.14 -2.47
N GLY A 89 18.30 21.62 -3.01
CA GLY A 89 18.01 21.61 -4.44
C GLY A 89 16.84 20.70 -4.83
N PRO A 90 16.26 20.90 -6.02
CA PRO A 90 15.03 20.19 -6.43
C PRO A 90 15.19 18.68 -6.54
N ALA A 91 16.36 18.20 -6.97
CA ALA A 91 16.60 16.77 -7.21
C ALA A 91 16.49 15.90 -5.94
N VAL A 92 16.83 16.47 -4.77
CA VAL A 92 16.80 15.77 -3.49
C VAL A 92 15.68 16.25 -2.57
N ARG A 93 14.84 17.16 -3.05
CA ARG A 93 13.66 17.63 -2.32
C ARG A 93 12.59 16.55 -2.33
N ALA A 94 12.14 16.15 -1.14
CA ALA A 94 11.15 15.08 -0.98
C ALA A 94 10.14 15.43 0.11
N THR A 95 8.92 14.94 -0.04
CA THR A 95 7.87 15.06 0.98
C THR A 95 7.87 13.82 1.87
N ARG A 96 7.78 14.03 3.16
CA ARG A 96 7.58 12.97 4.15
C ARG A 96 6.34 13.27 4.97
N ALA A 97 5.44 12.28 5.06
CA ALA A 97 4.27 12.34 5.90
C ALA A 97 4.45 11.45 7.11
N GLN A 98 4.13 11.96 8.30
CA GLN A 98 3.98 11.16 9.49
C GLN A 98 2.52 10.76 9.61
N ALA A 99 2.25 9.47 9.81
CA ALA A 99 0.90 8.91 9.75
C ALA A 99 0.49 8.30 11.09
N ASP A 100 -0.81 8.34 11.36
CA ASP A 100 -1.42 7.52 12.38
C ASP A 100 -1.49 6.08 11.87
N ARG A 101 -0.80 5.16 12.54
CA ARG A 101 -0.71 3.75 12.13
C ARG A 101 -2.08 3.08 12.03
N VAL A 102 -2.96 3.37 12.97
CA VAL A 102 -4.29 2.77 13.04
C VAL A 102 -5.15 3.27 11.88
N ARG A 103 -5.15 4.57 11.63
CA ARG A 103 -5.91 5.17 10.54
C ARG A 103 -5.39 4.75 9.18
N TYR A 104 -4.07 4.73 8.99
CA TYR A 104 -3.45 4.28 7.75
C TYR A 104 -3.81 2.82 7.45
N LYS A 105 -3.62 1.94 8.43
CA LYS A 105 -3.97 0.53 8.29
C LYS A 105 -5.44 0.32 7.99
N ALA A 106 -6.32 1.05 8.69
CA ALA A 106 -7.76 1.00 8.44
C ALA A 106 -8.11 1.47 7.02
N ALA A 107 -7.48 2.52 6.52
CA ALA A 107 -7.68 3.02 5.16
C ALA A 107 -7.25 1.99 4.10
N ILE A 108 -6.08 1.40 4.25
CA ILE A 108 -5.59 0.34 3.34
C ILE A 108 -6.52 -0.87 3.38
N ARG A 109 -6.92 -1.32 4.55
CA ARG A 109 -7.83 -2.45 4.70
C ARG A 109 -9.19 -2.17 4.03
N HIS A 110 -9.73 -0.99 4.22
CA HIS A 110 -10.96 -0.57 3.57
C HIS A 110 -10.85 -0.62 2.05
N MET A 111 -9.75 -0.11 1.49
CA MET A 111 -9.49 -0.16 0.05
C MET A 111 -9.39 -1.60 -0.47
N LEU A 112 -8.70 -2.47 0.26
CA LEU A 112 -8.55 -3.89 -0.10
C LEU A 112 -9.89 -4.63 -0.07
N GLU A 113 -10.69 -4.42 0.98
CA GLU A 113 -11.97 -5.12 1.17
C GLU A 113 -13.05 -4.65 0.17
N ASN A 114 -12.95 -3.42 -0.32
CA ASN A 114 -13.90 -2.85 -1.26
C ASN A 114 -13.45 -2.89 -2.72
N GLN A 115 -12.28 -3.44 -3.01
CA GLN A 115 -11.77 -3.56 -4.37
C GLN A 115 -12.41 -4.76 -5.07
N ASP A 116 -13.07 -4.52 -6.20
CA ASP A 116 -13.58 -5.59 -7.06
C ASP A 116 -12.42 -6.46 -7.56
N ASN A 117 -12.70 -7.75 -7.81
CA ASN A 117 -11.76 -8.74 -8.30
C ASN A 117 -10.63 -9.12 -7.34
N LEU A 118 -10.69 -8.67 -6.09
CA LEU A 118 -9.67 -8.96 -5.07
C LEU A 118 -10.24 -9.82 -3.96
N MET A 119 -9.60 -10.96 -3.72
CA MET A 119 -9.86 -11.83 -2.58
C MET A 119 -8.68 -11.78 -1.61
N LEU A 120 -8.99 -11.61 -0.33
CA LEU A 120 -8.01 -11.69 0.76
C LEU A 120 -8.06 -13.07 1.39
N PHE A 121 -6.92 -13.71 1.61
CA PHE A 121 -6.86 -15.02 2.21
C PHE A 121 -5.73 -15.11 3.23
N GLN A 122 -6.07 -15.56 4.44
CA GLN A 122 -5.09 -15.74 5.51
C GLN A 122 -4.51 -17.13 5.46
N GLN A 123 -3.27 -17.23 5.01
CA GLN A 123 -2.56 -18.50 4.86
C GLN A 123 -1.06 -18.26 4.98
N ALA A 124 -0.38 -19.11 5.72
CA ALA A 124 1.07 -19.16 5.67
C ALA A 124 1.53 -19.81 4.36
N VAL A 125 2.59 -19.25 3.77
CA VAL A 125 3.17 -19.74 2.51
C VAL A 125 4.64 -20.04 2.74
#